data_2019e7888971cf670cd0a14a9ae0efdc
#
_entry.id   2019e7888971cf670cd0a14a9ae0efdc
#
_cell.length_a   1.000
_cell.length_b   1.000
_cell.length_c   1.000
_cell.angle_alpha   90.00
_cell.angle_beta   90.00
_cell.angle_gamma   90.00
#
_symmetry.space_group_name_H-M   'P 1'
#
loop_
_entity.id
_entity.type
_entity.pdbx_description
1 polymer ?
#
loop_
_entity_poly.entity_id
_entity_poly.type
_entity_poly.pdbx_seq_one_letter_code
_entity_poly.pdbx_strand_id
1 'polypeptide(L)'
;MDIATGLGLVIGIVVLGFLTTAEGSPSAFVSEHALIVIFGGCSGATLIRFPLSTLLHGFPTGMRYAFMMHSSEPRELIEEITKVADTARRSGAAALERVTVKDKFLAQGILYIADGYDREFIRETLQRDTDNFLMRLEEGGKLYRSIGDAAPAWGMIGTLLGMVQMFSHMEDPSKLGPFMAISLLATLYGALVANLICLPIADKLQLKLEEEDVCRALVIDGVMQIREAKSPAVVREMLVAYLPVKHREALAAA
;
A
#
# COMPACT_ATOMS: atom_id res chain seq x y z
N MET A 1 12.91 -1.26 -2.05
CA MET A 1 12.30 -1.86 -0.84
C MET A 1 12.51 -0.92 0.32
N ASP A 2 11.48 -0.67 1.07
CA ASP A 2 11.60 0.10 2.32
C ASP A 2 12.34 -0.76 3.35
N ILE A 3 13.50 -0.28 3.79
CA ILE A 3 14.39 -1.00 4.72
C ILE A 3 13.65 -1.34 6.02
N ALA A 4 12.79 -0.44 6.49
CA ALA A 4 12.01 -0.64 7.71
C ALA A 4 11.07 -1.86 7.62
N THR A 5 10.41 -2.06 6.48
CA THR A 5 9.52 -3.21 6.26
C THR A 5 10.29 -4.53 6.24
N GLY A 6 11.44 -4.54 5.55
CA GLY A 6 12.30 -5.73 5.52
C GLY A 6 12.83 -6.08 6.92
N LEU A 7 13.29 -5.08 7.65
CA LEU A 7 13.79 -5.25 9.01
C LEU A 7 12.69 -5.74 9.98
N GLY A 8 11.50 -5.15 9.92
CA GLY A 8 10.36 -5.56 10.75
C GLY A 8 9.93 -7.00 10.50
N LEU A 9 9.90 -7.42 9.23
CA LEU A 9 9.53 -8.79 8.86
C LEU A 9 10.60 -9.79 9.31
N VAL A 10 11.89 -9.45 9.16
CA VAL A 10 13.00 -10.28 9.65
C VAL A 10 12.96 -10.41 11.17
N ILE A 11 12.76 -9.32 11.92
CA ILE A 11 12.63 -9.36 13.38
C ILE A 11 11.46 -10.26 13.79
N GLY A 12 10.28 -10.10 13.15
CA GLY A 12 9.12 -10.94 13.44
C GLY A 12 9.40 -12.44 13.22
N ILE A 13 10.01 -12.80 12.09
CA ILE A 13 10.37 -14.19 11.78
C ILE A 13 11.43 -14.73 12.77
N VAL A 14 12.44 -13.93 13.11
CA VAL A 14 13.49 -14.34 14.04
C VAL A 14 12.93 -14.59 15.44
N VAL A 15 12.05 -13.70 15.94
CA VAL A 15 11.41 -13.87 17.24
C VAL A 15 10.55 -15.14 17.28
N LEU A 16 9.75 -15.37 16.23
CA LEU A 16 8.93 -16.58 16.12
C LEU A 16 9.80 -17.85 16.02
N GLY A 17 10.84 -17.81 15.18
CA GLY A 17 11.78 -18.91 15.05
C GLY A 17 12.50 -19.23 16.36
N PHE A 18 12.93 -18.22 17.08
CA PHE A 18 13.55 -18.39 18.39
C PHE A 18 12.60 -19.05 19.40
N LEU A 19 11.37 -18.54 19.51
CA LEU A 19 10.37 -19.08 20.44
C LEU A 19 9.97 -20.53 20.11
N THR A 20 9.89 -20.90 18.83
CA THR A 20 9.54 -22.25 18.40
C THR A 20 10.69 -23.26 18.57
N THR A 21 11.93 -22.79 18.60
CA THR A 21 13.12 -23.66 18.72
C THR A 21 13.66 -23.76 20.14
N ALA A 22 13.42 -22.74 21.00
CA ALA A 22 14.01 -22.65 22.33
C ALA A 22 13.48 -23.71 23.32
N GLU A 23 12.21 -24.10 23.21
CA GLU A 23 11.56 -24.97 24.20
C GLU A 23 10.97 -26.27 23.64
N GLY A 24 11.19 -26.61 22.36
CA GLY A 24 10.59 -27.82 21.80
C GLY A 24 10.94 -28.14 20.35
N SER A 25 10.23 -29.13 19.82
CA SER A 25 10.32 -29.52 18.43
C SER A 25 9.50 -28.53 17.56
N PRO A 26 10.09 -27.90 16.53
CA PRO A 26 9.35 -27.04 15.59
C PRO A 26 8.13 -27.71 14.96
N SER A 27 8.14 -29.04 14.84
CA SER A 27 7.01 -29.80 14.32
C SER A 27 5.75 -29.71 15.17
N ALA A 28 5.88 -29.43 16.48
CA ALA A 28 4.74 -29.23 17.38
C ALA A 28 3.92 -27.97 17.04
N PHE A 29 4.54 -27.01 16.35
CA PHE A 29 3.89 -25.78 15.91
C PHE A 29 3.32 -25.87 14.49
N VAL A 30 3.27 -27.05 13.87
CA VAL A 30 2.69 -27.25 12.54
C VAL A 30 1.48 -28.18 12.65
N SER A 31 0.30 -27.67 12.26
CA SER A 31 -0.94 -28.43 12.23
C SER A 31 -1.66 -28.20 10.90
N GLU A 32 -1.81 -29.26 10.11
CA GLU A 32 -2.53 -29.21 8.82
C GLU A 32 -3.98 -28.78 9.00
N HIS A 33 -4.66 -29.29 10.04
CA HIS A 33 -6.04 -28.93 10.32
C HIS A 33 -6.20 -27.43 10.63
N ALA A 34 -5.32 -26.87 11.45
CA ALA A 34 -5.34 -25.45 11.77
C ALA A 34 -5.06 -24.59 10.53
N LEU A 35 -4.13 -25.01 9.66
CA LEU A 35 -3.86 -24.33 8.40
C LEU A 35 -5.08 -24.36 7.47
N ILE A 36 -5.74 -25.49 7.32
CA ILE A 36 -6.95 -25.61 6.48
C ILE A 36 -8.05 -24.66 7.00
N VAL A 37 -8.28 -24.59 8.30
CA VAL A 37 -9.29 -23.70 8.90
C VAL A 37 -8.96 -22.24 8.58
N ILE A 38 -7.72 -21.80 8.78
CA ILE A 38 -7.35 -20.41 8.56
C ILE A 38 -7.35 -20.08 7.07
N PHE A 39 -6.59 -20.80 6.24
CA PHE A 39 -6.48 -20.47 4.82
C PHE A 39 -7.80 -20.74 4.07
N GLY A 40 -8.49 -21.83 4.35
CA GLY A 40 -9.78 -22.13 3.76
C GLY A 40 -10.86 -21.12 4.19
N GLY A 41 -10.92 -20.82 5.48
CA GLY A 41 -11.86 -19.87 6.03
C GLY A 41 -11.64 -18.44 5.53
N CYS A 42 -10.39 -17.95 5.58
CA CYS A 42 -10.05 -16.64 5.04
C CYS A 42 -10.32 -16.53 3.54
N SER A 43 -9.94 -17.56 2.76
CA SER A 43 -10.23 -17.59 1.33
C SER A 43 -11.73 -17.56 1.04
N GLY A 44 -12.53 -18.36 1.75
CA GLY A 44 -13.98 -18.36 1.63
C GLY A 44 -14.59 -17.00 1.97
N ALA A 45 -14.20 -16.41 3.11
CA ALA A 45 -14.67 -15.10 3.53
C ALA A 45 -14.30 -14.00 2.52
N THR A 46 -13.10 -14.07 1.97
CA THR A 46 -12.61 -13.09 0.98
C THR A 46 -13.33 -13.23 -0.36
N LEU A 47 -13.57 -14.46 -0.82
CA LEU A 47 -14.33 -14.73 -2.04
C LEU A 47 -15.80 -14.26 -1.95
N ILE A 48 -16.40 -14.32 -0.76
CA ILE A 48 -17.75 -13.78 -0.54
C ILE A 48 -17.76 -12.25 -0.59
N ARG A 49 -16.71 -11.60 -0.12
CA ARG A 49 -16.62 -10.13 -0.04
C ARG A 49 -16.23 -9.46 -1.35
N PHE A 50 -15.38 -10.10 -2.15
CA PHE A 50 -14.79 -9.51 -3.36
C PHE A 50 -15.01 -10.38 -4.58
N PRO A 51 -15.29 -9.78 -5.76
CA PRO A 51 -15.34 -10.52 -7.01
C PRO A 51 -13.94 -11.08 -7.36
N LEU A 52 -13.93 -12.22 -8.04
CA LEU A 52 -12.70 -12.94 -8.37
C LEU A 52 -11.71 -12.08 -9.18
N SER A 53 -12.21 -11.19 -10.03
CA SER A 53 -11.38 -10.24 -10.79
C SER A 53 -10.57 -9.31 -9.88
N THR A 54 -11.17 -8.80 -8.81
CA THR A 54 -10.49 -7.94 -7.82
C THR A 54 -9.42 -8.72 -7.06
N LEU A 55 -9.67 -10.00 -6.74
CA LEU A 55 -8.68 -10.84 -6.06
C LEU A 55 -7.46 -11.10 -6.94
N LEU A 56 -7.68 -11.49 -8.21
CA LEU A 56 -6.60 -11.83 -9.13
C LEU A 56 -5.71 -10.62 -9.49
N HIS A 57 -6.28 -9.43 -9.57
CA HIS A 57 -5.53 -8.21 -9.92
C HIS A 57 -5.12 -7.40 -8.68
N GLY A 58 -5.96 -7.32 -7.67
CA GLY A 58 -5.73 -6.53 -6.46
C GLY A 58 -4.63 -7.11 -5.57
N PHE A 59 -4.58 -8.44 -5.41
CA PHE A 59 -3.58 -9.08 -4.56
C PHE A 59 -2.14 -8.85 -5.04
N PRO A 60 -1.75 -9.19 -6.28
CA PRO A 60 -0.39 -8.92 -6.76
C PRO A 60 -0.09 -7.43 -6.91
N THR A 61 -1.09 -6.62 -7.27
CA THR A 61 -0.95 -5.17 -7.37
C THR A 61 -0.66 -4.56 -6.01
N GLY A 62 -1.43 -4.90 -4.98
CA GLY A 62 -1.20 -4.43 -3.62
C GLY A 62 0.18 -4.82 -3.10
N MET A 63 0.61 -6.07 -3.30
CA MET A 63 1.95 -6.55 -2.93
C MET A 63 3.04 -5.73 -3.64
N ARG A 64 2.89 -5.51 -4.96
CA ARG A 64 3.85 -4.74 -5.74
C ARG A 64 3.95 -3.29 -5.26
N TYR A 65 2.82 -2.63 -5.02
CA TYR A 65 2.81 -1.25 -4.54
C TYR A 65 3.34 -1.12 -3.09
N ALA A 66 3.04 -2.07 -2.22
CA ALA A 66 3.55 -2.06 -0.86
C ALA A 66 5.09 -2.14 -0.79
N PHE A 67 5.72 -2.89 -1.70
CA PHE A 67 7.16 -3.19 -1.61
C PHE A 67 8.04 -2.54 -2.67
N MET A 68 7.52 -2.21 -3.86
CA MET A 68 8.32 -1.79 -5.01
C MET A 68 8.11 -0.34 -5.45
N MET A 69 7.04 0.30 -5.01
CA MET A 69 6.75 1.65 -5.48
C MET A 69 7.53 2.69 -4.68
N HIS A 70 8.33 3.49 -5.40
CA HIS A 70 8.90 4.73 -4.90
C HIS A 70 7.92 5.86 -5.24
N SER A 71 7.44 6.56 -4.25
CA SER A 71 6.74 7.82 -4.44
C SER A 71 7.78 8.91 -4.71
N SER A 72 7.50 9.79 -5.65
CA SER A 72 8.35 10.95 -5.89
C SER A 72 8.29 11.87 -4.67
N GLU A 73 9.44 12.37 -4.18
CA GLU A 73 9.41 13.32 -3.07
C GLU A 73 8.78 14.64 -3.52
N PRO A 74 7.81 15.21 -2.77
CA PRO A 74 7.17 16.49 -3.14
C PRO A 74 8.17 17.62 -3.41
N ARG A 75 9.29 17.63 -2.69
CA ARG A 75 10.36 18.61 -2.87
C ARG A 75 11.02 18.48 -4.26
N GLU A 76 11.37 17.27 -4.69
CA GLU A 76 11.95 17.04 -6.02
C GLU A 76 10.97 17.43 -7.11
N LEU A 77 9.67 17.11 -6.95
CA LEU A 77 8.62 17.49 -7.89
C LEU A 77 8.50 19.02 -8.03
N ILE A 78 8.55 19.77 -6.93
CA ILE A 78 8.52 21.25 -6.96
C ILE A 78 9.71 21.79 -7.75
N GLU A 79 10.91 21.26 -7.55
CA GLU A 79 12.10 21.69 -8.28
C GLU A 79 12.01 21.34 -9.77
N GLU A 80 11.51 20.15 -10.12
CA GLU A 80 11.30 19.76 -11.52
C GLU A 80 10.24 20.64 -12.19
N ILE A 81 9.09 20.84 -11.57
CA ILE A 81 8.00 21.68 -12.09
C ILE A 81 8.48 23.13 -12.27
N THR A 82 9.27 23.66 -11.34
CA THR A 82 9.82 25.02 -11.44
C THR A 82 10.76 25.16 -12.65
N LYS A 83 11.61 24.16 -12.91
CA LYS A 83 12.49 24.12 -14.10
C LYS A 83 11.69 24.03 -15.39
N VAL A 84 10.64 23.21 -15.40
CA VAL A 84 9.73 23.08 -16.54
C VAL A 84 9.01 24.42 -16.82
N ALA A 85 8.55 25.11 -15.77
CA ALA A 85 7.93 26.43 -15.88
C ALA A 85 8.88 27.49 -16.50
N ASP A 86 10.16 27.45 -16.11
CA ASP A 86 11.18 28.33 -16.70
C ASP A 86 11.38 28.04 -18.20
N THR A 87 11.47 26.78 -18.57
CA THR A 87 11.60 26.35 -19.97
C THR A 87 10.38 26.75 -20.80
N ALA A 88 9.17 26.51 -20.27
CA ALA A 88 7.92 26.91 -20.94
C ALA A 88 7.85 28.41 -21.19
N ARG A 89 8.28 29.22 -20.22
CA ARG A 89 8.27 30.68 -20.31
C ARG A 89 9.28 31.23 -21.29
N ARG A 90 10.50 30.66 -21.36
CA ARG A 90 11.59 31.14 -22.22
C ARG A 90 11.45 30.66 -23.66
N SER A 91 11.05 29.44 -23.86
CA SER A 91 11.08 28.74 -25.15
C SER A 91 9.70 28.39 -25.71
N GLY A 92 8.64 28.70 -24.96
CA GLY A 92 7.25 28.38 -25.34
C GLY A 92 6.84 26.94 -25.06
N ALA A 93 5.53 26.66 -25.17
CA ALA A 93 4.95 25.37 -24.87
C ALA A 93 5.51 24.20 -25.73
N ALA A 94 5.78 24.47 -27.02
CA ALA A 94 6.35 23.46 -27.94
C ALA A 94 7.73 22.94 -27.51
N ALA A 95 8.51 23.73 -26.76
CA ALA A 95 9.82 23.32 -26.28
C ALA A 95 9.71 22.24 -25.17
N LEU A 96 8.55 22.11 -24.55
CA LEU A 96 8.27 21.13 -23.50
C LEU A 96 8.29 19.69 -24.01
N GLU A 97 8.05 19.46 -25.29
CA GLU A 97 8.16 18.13 -25.92
C GLU A 97 9.54 17.48 -25.72
N ARG A 98 10.58 18.29 -25.58
CA ARG A 98 11.97 17.83 -25.43
C ARG A 98 12.43 17.77 -23.96
N VAL A 99 11.59 18.16 -23.04
CA VAL A 99 11.91 18.16 -21.61
C VAL A 99 11.73 16.75 -21.05
N THR A 100 12.77 16.20 -20.44
CA THR A 100 12.72 14.92 -19.77
C THR A 100 12.62 15.14 -18.26
N VAL A 101 11.59 14.60 -17.64
CA VAL A 101 11.38 14.60 -16.18
C VAL A 101 11.36 13.15 -15.68
N LYS A 102 11.66 12.97 -14.41
CA LYS A 102 11.68 11.63 -13.80
C LYS A 102 10.27 11.08 -13.52
N ASP A 103 9.38 11.97 -13.12
CA ASP A 103 8.02 11.60 -12.78
C ASP A 103 7.18 11.42 -14.04
N LYS A 104 6.57 10.23 -14.19
CA LYS A 104 5.79 9.87 -15.38
C LYS A 104 4.48 10.63 -15.49
N PHE A 105 3.86 10.95 -14.34
CA PHE A 105 2.60 11.67 -14.32
C PHE A 105 2.81 13.14 -14.69
N LEU A 106 3.89 13.74 -14.20
CA LEU A 106 4.33 15.06 -14.62
C LEU A 106 4.69 15.08 -16.12
N ALA A 107 5.42 14.08 -16.63
CA ALA A 107 5.74 13.95 -18.04
C ALA A 107 4.49 13.97 -18.93
N GLN A 108 3.45 13.26 -18.53
CA GLN A 108 2.17 13.23 -19.24
C GLN A 108 1.49 14.61 -19.25
N GLY A 109 1.46 15.31 -18.11
CA GLY A 109 0.92 16.66 -18.01
C GLY A 109 1.66 17.66 -18.89
N ILE A 110 2.99 17.57 -18.94
CA ILE A 110 3.86 18.40 -19.80
C ILE A 110 3.57 18.15 -21.28
N LEU A 111 3.38 16.89 -21.66
CA LEU A 111 3.07 16.52 -23.05
C LEU A 111 1.73 17.13 -23.49
N TYR A 112 0.70 17.08 -22.65
CA TYR A 112 -0.58 17.72 -22.94
C TYR A 112 -0.46 19.24 -23.17
N ILE A 113 0.44 19.91 -22.42
CA ILE A 113 0.71 21.34 -22.65
C ILE A 113 1.39 21.54 -24.01
N ALA A 114 2.39 20.72 -24.36
CA ALA A 114 3.13 20.80 -25.61
C ALA A 114 2.22 20.57 -26.83
N ASP A 115 1.28 19.62 -26.73
CA ASP A 115 0.27 19.30 -27.73
C ASP A 115 -0.81 20.41 -27.89
N GLY A 116 -0.83 21.40 -26.99
CA GLY A 116 -1.71 22.56 -27.09
C GLY A 116 -3.12 22.34 -26.54
N TYR A 117 -3.37 21.24 -25.80
CA TYR A 117 -4.66 21.02 -25.17
C TYR A 117 -5.06 22.18 -24.25
N ASP A 118 -6.37 22.39 -24.10
CA ASP A 118 -6.88 23.43 -23.21
C ASP A 118 -6.71 23.06 -21.73
N ARG A 119 -6.86 24.05 -20.88
CA ARG A 119 -6.67 23.91 -19.43
C ARG A 119 -7.64 22.93 -18.80
N GLU A 120 -8.90 22.97 -19.22
CA GLU A 120 -9.97 22.16 -18.65
C GLU A 120 -9.78 20.68 -19.01
N PHE A 121 -9.46 20.38 -20.28
CA PHE A 121 -9.14 19.05 -20.75
C PHE A 121 -7.96 18.44 -19.97
N ILE A 122 -6.85 19.20 -19.83
CA ILE A 122 -5.66 18.71 -19.10
C ILE A 122 -6.02 18.39 -17.65
N ARG A 123 -6.72 19.31 -16.98
CA ARG A 123 -7.11 19.14 -15.58
C ARG A 123 -8.01 17.91 -15.38
N GLU A 124 -9.07 17.80 -16.16
CA GLU A 124 -10.00 16.69 -16.05
C GLU A 124 -9.34 15.34 -16.35
N THR A 125 -8.48 15.29 -17.37
CA THR A 125 -7.80 14.06 -17.76
C THR A 125 -6.82 13.60 -16.68
N LEU A 126 -6.01 14.50 -16.14
CA LEU A 126 -5.08 14.18 -15.05
C LEU A 126 -5.83 13.83 -13.77
N GLN A 127 -6.95 14.51 -13.47
CA GLN A 127 -7.77 14.16 -12.31
C GLN A 127 -8.37 12.75 -12.45
N ARG A 128 -8.93 12.41 -13.60
CA ARG A 128 -9.47 11.06 -13.86
C ARG A 128 -8.40 9.98 -13.75
N ASP A 129 -7.19 10.24 -14.23
CA ASP A 129 -6.08 9.29 -14.07
C ASP A 129 -5.70 9.13 -12.60
N THR A 130 -5.66 10.24 -11.85
CA THR A 130 -5.43 10.21 -10.40
C THR A 130 -6.49 9.40 -9.68
N ASP A 131 -7.77 9.69 -9.89
CA ASP A 131 -8.88 9.00 -9.24
C ASP A 131 -8.85 7.49 -9.52
N ASN A 132 -8.62 7.11 -10.78
CA ASN A 132 -8.49 5.70 -11.17
C ASN A 132 -7.27 5.01 -10.55
N PHE A 133 -6.16 5.71 -10.41
CA PHE A 133 -4.96 5.18 -9.79
C PHE A 133 -5.15 4.98 -8.28
N LEU A 134 -5.66 5.99 -7.58
CA LEU A 134 -5.92 5.94 -6.15
C LEU A 134 -6.97 4.87 -5.81
N MET A 135 -8.02 4.74 -6.62
CA MET A 135 -9.03 3.69 -6.45
C MET A 135 -8.41 2.28 -6.50
N ARG A 136 -7.52 2.02 -7.46
CA ARG A 136 -6.82 0.70 -7.54
C ARG A 136 -5.93 0.43 -6.33
N LEU A 137 -5.28 1.46 -5.81
CA LEU A 137 -4.43 1.35 -4.63
C LEU A 137 -5.28 1.10 -3.37
N GLU A 138 -6.40 1.79 -3.25
CA GLU A 138 -7.38 1.62 -2.18
C GLU A 138 -8.01 0.22 -2.19
N GLU A 139 -8.39 -0.29 -3.36
CA GLU A 139 -8.91 -1.66 -3.52
C GLU A 139 -7.91 -2.71 -3.03
N GLY A 140 -6.62 -2.54 -3.36
CA GLY A 140 -5.55 -3.38 -2.82
C GLY A 140 -5.48 -3.32 -1.30
N GLY A 141 -5.51 -2.13 -0.72
CA GLY A 141 -5.49 -1.93 0.75
C GLY A 141 -6.71 -2.56 1.44
N LYS A 142 -7.91 -2.37 0.89
CA LYS A 142 -9.16 -2.98 1.40
C LYS A 142 -9.11 -4.51 1.39
N LEU A 143 -8.52 -5.10 0.35
CA LEU A 143 -8.37 -6.55 0.24
C LEU A 143 -7.49 -7.12 1.38
N TYR A 144 -6.30 -6.55 1.57
CA TYR A 144 -5.41 -7.00 2.64
C TYR A 144 -6.00 -6.78 4.02
N ARG A 145 -6.65 -5.64 4.25
CA ARG A 145 -7.35 -5.36 5.52
C ARG A 145 -8.46 -6.36 5.79
N SER A 146 -9.26 -6.69 4.77
CA SER A 146 -10.34 -7.68 4.90
C SER A 146 -9.84 -9.08 5.27
N ILE A 147 -8.69 -9.51 4.72
CA ILE A 147 -8.05 -10.78 5.10
C ILE A 147 -7.51 -10.70 6.54
N GLY A 148 -6.86 -9.57 6.88
CA GLY A 148 -6.35 -9.31 8.23
C GLY A 148 -7.44 -9.35 9.29
N ASP A 149 -8.60 -8.80 9.02
CA ASP A 149 -9.76 -8.83 9.93
C ASP A 149 -10.40 -10.23 10.03
N ALA A 150 -10.42 -10.98 8.93
CA ALA A 150 -11.00 -12.33 8.88
C ALA A 150 -10.12 -13.38 9.58
N ALA A 151 -8.80 -13.26 9.48
CA ALA A 151 -7.88 -14.30 9.95
C ALA A 151 -8.00 -14.60 11.46
N PRO A 152 -8.05 -13.61 12.38
CA PRO A 152 -8.27 -13.88 13.80
C PRO A 152 -9.67 -14.46 14.10
N ALA A 153 -10.69 -14.04 13.35
CA ALA A 153 -12.04 -14.57 13.50
C ALA A 153 -12.11 -16.06 13.15
N TRP A 154 -11.47 -16.46 12.05
CA TRP A 154 -11.33 -17.87 11.69
C TRP A 154 -10.42 -18.63 12.66
N GLY A 155 -9.44 -17.97 13.27
CA GLY A 155 -8.64 -18.51 14.38
C GLY A 155 -9.52 -18.87 15.58
N MET A 156 -10.42 -17.98 15.98
CA MET A 156 -11.38 -18.26 17.05
C MET A 156 -12.36 -19.39 16.69
N ILE A 157 -12.84 -19.43 15.45
CA ILE A 157 -13.68 -20.55 14.97
C ILE A 157 -12.91 -21.88 15.09
N GLY A 158 -11.64 -21.90 14.68
CA GLY A 158 -10.78 -23.08 14.82
C GLY A 158 -10.60 -23.52 16.27
N THR A 159 -10.46 -22.57 17.20
CA THR A 159 -10.40 -22.86 18.64
C THR A 159 -11.69 -23.53 19.13
N LEU A 160 -12.84 -22.98 18.76
CA LEU A 160 -14.14 -23.54 19.16
C LEU A 160 -14.35 -24.95 18.59
N LEU A 161 -14.02 -25.17 17.32
CA LEU A 161 -14.13 -26.50 16.68
C LEU A 161 -13.22 -27.51 17.36
N GLY A 162 -11.97 -27.14 17.66
CA GLY A 162 -11.05 -28.02 18.39
C GLY A 162 -11.52 -28.35 19.81
N MET A 163 -12.10 -27.38 20.54
CA MET A 163 -12.68 -27.61 21.84
C MET A 163 -13.91 -28.54 21.77
N VAL A 164 -14.79 -28.39 20.80
CA VAL A 164 -15.92 -29.29 20.58
C VAL A 164 -15.43 -30.71 20.32
N GLN A 165 -14.42 -30.89 19.51
CA GLN A 165 -13.81 -32.20 19.24
C GLN A 165 -13.16 -32.79 20.50
N MET A 166 -12.49 -31.97 21.30
CA MET A 166 -11.92 -32.41 22.59
C MET A 166 -12.99 -32.92 23.53
N PHE A 167 -14.10 -32.20 23.72
CA PHE A 167 -15.21 -32.60 24.55
C PHE A 167 -15.92 -33.88 24.06
N SER A 168 -15.99 -34.06 22.72
CA SER A 168 -16.56 -35.27 22.13
C SER A 168 -15.73 -36.54 22.38
N HIS A 169 -14.47 -36.37 22.82
CA HIS A 169 -13.54 -37.49 23.07
C HIS A 169 -13.02 -37.51 24.52
N MET A 170 -13.77 -36.96 25.46
CA MET A 170 -13.34 -36.87 26.88
C MET A 170 -13.04 -38.23 27.53
N GLU A 171 -13.60 -39.30 26.98
CA GLU A 171 -13.35 -40.66 27.46
C GLU A 171 -11.94 -41.18 27.10
N ASP A 172 -11.27 -40.55 26.14
CA ASP A 172 -9.93 -40.95 25.68
C ASP A 172 -8.90 -39.81 25.95
N PRO A 173 -8.20 -39.89 27.11
CA PRO A 173 -7.22 -38.86 27.49
C PRO A 173 -6.10 -38.62 26.44
N SER A 174 -5.79 -39.64 25.61
CA SER A 174 -4.73 -39.53 24.60
C SER A 174 -5.06 -38.55 23.46
N LYS A 175 -6.36 -38.29 23.24
CA LYS A 175 -6.85 -37.37 22.19
C LYS A 175 -6.99 -35.92 22.65
N LEU A 176 -7.08 -35.69 23.96
CA LEU A 176 -7.31 -34.33 24.51
C LEU A 176 -6.18 -33.37 24.15
N GLY A 177 -4.92 -33.80 24.31
CA GLY A 177 -3.75 -33.01 23.98
C GLY A 177 -3.70 -32.55 22.50
N PRO A 178 -3.84 -33.46 21.53
CA PRO A 178 -3.88 -33.09 20.10
C PRO A 178 -4.99 -32.11 19.76
N PHE A 179 -6.22 -32.27 20.23
CA PHE A 179 -7.31 -31.31 19.92
C PHE A 179 -7.09 -29.94 20.56
N MET A 180 -6.51 -29.89 21.76
CA MET A 180 -6.13 -28.64 22.40
C MET A 180 -5.02 -27.92 21.61
N ALA A 181 -4.03 -28.67 21.14
CA ALA A 181 -2.96 -28.11 20.30
C ALA A 181 -3.52 -27.52 19.00
N ILE A 182 -4.42 -28.21 18.30
CA ILE A 182 -5.07 -27.70 17.08
C ILE A 182 -5.80 -26.37 17.37
N SER A 183 -6.53 -26.33 18.50
CA SER A 183 -7.26 -25.13 18.92
C SER A 183 -6.33 -23.93 19.10
N LEU A 184 -5.24 -24.09 19.83
CA LEU A 184 -4.28 -23.02 20.11
C LEU A 184 -3.53 -22.58 18.84
N LEU A 185 -3.13 -23.55 18.00
CA LEU A 185 -2.42 -23.25 16.75
C LEU A 185 -3.29 -22.51 15.74
N ALA A 186 -4.59 -22.81 15.68
CA ALA A 186 -5.51 -22.07 14.82
C ALA A 186 -5.54 -20.57 15.20
N THR A 187 -5.65 -20.26 16.49
CA THR A 187 -5.61 -18.86 16.95
C THR A 187 -4.26 -18.20 16.69
N LEU A 188 -3.16 -18.91 16.93
CA LEU A 188 -1.81 -18.42 16.64
C LEU A 188 -1.65 -18.07 15.16
N TYR A 189 -2.02 -18.97 14.25
CA TYR A 189 -1.91 -18.73 12.81
C TYR A 189 -2.80 -17.57 12.36
N GLY A 190 -4.03 -17.48 12.86
CA GLY A 190 -4.92 -16.36 12.57
C GLY A 190 -4.29 -15.01 12.97
N ALA A 191 -3.71 -14.94 14.16
CA ALA A 191 -3.02 -13.75 14.65
C ALA A 191 -1.76 -13.42 13.83
N LEU A 192 -0.97 -14.41 13.42
CA LEU A 192 0.22 -14.22 12.61
C LEU A 192 -0.12 -13.69 11.21
N VAL A 193 -1.09 -14.30 10.53
CA VAL A 193 -1.53 -13.86 9.20
C VAL A 193 -2.03 -12.41 9.26
N ALA A 194 -2.82 -12.08 10.28
CA ALA A 194 -3.34 -10.74 10.46
C ALA A 194 -2.24 -9.71 10.74
N ASN A 195 -1.53 -9.88 11.85
CA ASN A 195 -0.70 -8.82 12.43
C ASN A 195 0.71 -8.76 11.85
N LEU A 196 1.24 -9.85 11.31
CA LEU A 196 2.58 -9.88 10.73
C LEU A 196 2.57 -9.64 9.20
N ILE A 197 1.47 -9.97 8.52
CA ILE A 197 1.42 -9.93 7.06
C ILE A 197 0.36 -8.93 6.57
N CYS A 198 -0.93 -9.19 6.81
CA CYS A 198 -2.00 -8.51 6.10
C CYS A 198 -2.21 -7.07 6.56
N LEU A 199 -2.31 -6.82 7.86
CA LEU A 199 -2.54 -5.48 8.40
C LEU A 199 -1.35 -4.53 8.12
N PRO A 200 -0.07 -4.92 8.31
CA PRO A 200 1.05 -4.05 7.96
C PRO A 200 1.09 -3.69 6.47
N ILE A 201 0.73 -4.63 5.58
CA ILE A 201 0.63 -4.35 4.15
C ILE A 201 -0.50 -3.37 3.87
N ALA A 202 -1.68 -3.57 4.48
CA ALA A 202 -2.83 -2.68 4.31
C ALA A 202 -2.53 -1.26 4.79
N ASP A 203 -1.91 -1.10 5.95
CA ASP A 203 -1.54 0.20 6.52
C ASP A 203 -0.49 0.90 5.66
N LYS A 204 0.47 0.15 5.12
CA LYS A 204 1.47 0.70 4.20
C LYS A 204 0.86 1.16 2.87
N LEU A 205 -0.11 0.42 2.34
CA LEU A 205 -0.84 0.84 1.14
C LEU A 205 -1.66 2.11 1.40
N GLN A 206 -2.22 2.26 2.60
CA GLN A 206 -2.94 3.46 2.99
C GLN A 206 -2.02 4.68 3.06
N LEU A 207 -0.84 4.56 3.69
CA LEU A 207 0.15 5.64 3.72
C LEU A 207 0.60 6.04 2.31
N LYS A 208 0.83 5.06 1.44
CA LYS A 208 1.20 5.33 0.05
C LYS A 208 0.10 6.00 -0.75
N LEU A 209 -1.15 5.65 -0.50
CA LEU A 209 -2.30 6.30 -1.12
C LEU A 209 -2.34 7.80 -0.76
N GLU A 210 -2.15 8.12 0.52
CA GLU A 210 -2.11 9.51 0.99
C GLU A 210 -0.93 10.29 0.40
N GLU A 211 0.26 9.69 0.34
CA GLU A 211 1.44 10.29 -0.29
C GLU A 211 1.23 10.55 -1.79
N GLU A 212 0.69 9.59 -2.51
CA GLU A 212 0.44 9.71 -3.96
C GLU A 212 -0.65 10.74 -4.26
N ASP A 213 -1.71 10.83 -3.46
CA ASP A 213 -2.76 11.82 -3.61
C ASP A 213 -2.18 13.24 -3.52
N VAL A 214 -1.36 13.52 -2.51
CA VAL A 214 -0.67 14.80 -2.34
C VAL A 214 0.28 15.09 -3.51
N CYS A 215 1.10 14.12 -3.94
CA CYS A 215 2.04 14.31 -5.04
C CYS A 215 1.32 14.57 -6.37
N ARG A 216 0.25 13.85 -6.66
CA ARG A 216 -0.53 14.04 -7.89
C ARG A 216 -1.30 15.36 -7.89
N ALA A 217 -1.88 15.75 -6.76
CA ALA A 217 -2.50 17.07 -6.62
C ALA A 217 -1.48 18.20 -6.87
N LEU A 218 -0.28 18.10 -6.31
CA LEU A 218 0.84 19.01 -6.51
C LEU A 218 1.23 19.10 -8.01
N VAL A 219 1.33 17.95 -8.69
CA VAL A 219 1.66 17.91 -10.12
C VAL A 219 0.55 18.56 -10.95
N ILE A 220 -0.72 18.24 -10.69
CA ILE A 220 -1.86 18.86 -11.41
C ILE A 220 -1.81 20.38 -11.27
N ASP A 221 -1.67 20.88 -10.04
CA ASP A 221 -1.59 22.32 -9.81
C ASP A 221 -0.38 22.94 -10.51
N GLY A 222 0.78 22.30 -10.46
CA GLY A 222 1.98 22.73 -11.16
C GLY A 222 1.80 22.81 -12.68
N VAL A 223 1.22 21.77 -13.28
CA VAL A 223 0.90 21.72 -14.72
C VAL A 223 -0.08 22.84 -15.09
N MET A 224 -1.09 23.11 -14.25
CA MET A 224 -2.03 24.21 -14.48
C MET A 224 -1.34 25.58 -14.47
N GLN A 225 -0.42 25.81 -13.52
CA GLN A 225 0.33 27.07 -13.46
C GLN A 225 1.27 27.25 -14.67
N ILE A 226 1.91 26.15 -15.13
CA ILE A 226 2.73 26.18 -16.36
C ILE A 226 1.85 26.51 -17.58
N ARG A 227 0.67 25.91 -17.70
CA ARG A 227 -0.27 26.17 -18.80
C ARG A 227 -0.75 27.62 -18.83
N GLU A 228 -0.87 28.27 -17.66
CA GLU A 228 -1.19 29.69 -17.51
C GLU A 228 0.03 30.64 -17.71
N ALA A 229 1.19 30.09 -18.07
CA ALA A 229 2.44 30.84 -18.26
C ALA A 229 2.87 31.68 -17.03
N LYS A 230 2.56 31.23 -15.82
CA LYS A 230 2.99 31.85 -14.56
C LYS A 230 4.52 31.86 -14.47
N SER A 231 5.07 32.84 -13.75
CA SER A 231 6.52 32.88 -13.54
C SER A 231 6.98 31.70 -12.63
N PRO A 232 8.20 31.17 -12.86
CA PRO A 232 8.73 30.05 -12.03
C PRO A 232 8.71 30.35 -10.54
N ALA A 233 8.94 31.62 -10.14
CA ALA A 233 8.87 32.04 -8.74
C ALA A 233 7.46 31.90 -8.17
N VAL A 234 6.43 32.29 -8.91
CA VAL A 234 5.03 32.16 -8.50
C VAL A 234 4.62 30.70 -8.43
N VAL A 235 5.03 29.89 -9.43
CA VAL A 235 4.77 28.43 -9.41
C VAL A 235 5.38 27.79 -8.16
N ARG A 236 6.64 28.07 -7.88
CA ARG A 236 7.32 27.56 -6.69
C ARG A 236 6.62 27.97 -5.40
N GLU A 237 6.27 29.24 -5.26
CA GLU A 237 5.59 29.77 -4.06
C GLU A 237 4.25 29.07 -3.79
N MET A 238 3.46 28.84 -4.85
CA MET A 238 2.19 28.12 -4.73
C MET A 238 2.39 26.65 -4.33
N LEU A 239 3.37 25.97 -4.91
CA LEU A 239 3.60 24.55 -4.67
C LEU A 239 4.26 24.26 -3.32
N VAL A 240 5.01 25.21 -2.76
CA VAL A 240 5.57 25.08 -1.39
C VAL A 240 4.47 24.90 -0.33
N ALA A 241 3.24 25.32 -0.60
CA ALA A 241 2.10 25.08 0.30
C ALA A 241 1.82 23.57 0.55
N TYR A 242 2.18 22.69 -0.37
CA TYR A 242 2.07 21.22 -0.21
C TYR A 242 3.09 20.62 0.75
N LEU A 243 4.15 21.37 1.09
CA LEU A 243 5.19 20.87 2.01
C LEU A 243 4.83 21.14 3.47
N PRO A 244 5.25 20.24 4.38
CA PRO A 244 5.21 20.51 5.82
C PRO A 244 5.95 21.80 6.18
N VAL A 245 5.49 22.52 7.21
CA VAL A 245 6.03 23.83 7.61
C VAL A 245 7.56 23.83 7.79
N LYS A 246 8.12 22.79 8.41
CA LYS A 246 9.58 22.66 8.60
C LYS A 246 10.38 22.64 7.29
N HIS A 247 9.82 22.06 6.23
CA HIS A 247 10.49 21.97 4.93
C HIS A 247 10.33 23.25 4.11
N ARG A 248 9.30 24.06 4.39
CA ARG A 248 9.10 25.37 3.74
C ARG A 248 10.21 26.36 4.10
N GLU A 249 10.58 26.41 5.40
CA GLU A 249 11.64 27.28 5.90
C GLU A 249 13.00 26.94 5.28
N ALA A 250 13.30 25.66 5.09
CA ALA A 250 14.54 25.21 4.47
C ALA A 250 14.63 25.61 2.97
N LEU A 251 13.49 25.67 2.26
CA LEU A 251 13.44 26.10 0.87
C LEU A 251 13.41 27.62 0.68
N ALA A 252 12.97 28.37 1.70
CA ALA A 252 13.01 29.83 1.69
C ALA A 252 14.42 30.38 1.97
N ALA A 253 15.27 29.57 2.61
CA ALA A 253 16.65 29.95 2.98
C ALA A 253 17.70 29.56 1.90
N ALA A 254 17.31 28.84 0.82
CA ALA A 254 18.16 28.39 -0.27
C ALA A 254 17.81 29.13 -1.57
#